data_dc89cba1e37345d7d782f66b8dd90d78
#
_entry.id   dc89cba1e37345d7d782f66b8dd90d78
#
_cell.length_a   1.000
_cell.length_b   1.000
_cell.length_c   1.000
_cell.angle_alpha   90.00
_cell.angle_beta   90.00
_cell.angle_gamma   90.00
#
_symmetry.space_group_name_H-M   'P 1'
#
loop_
_entity.id
_entity.type
_entity.pdbx_description
1 polymer ?
#
loop_
_entity_poly.entity_id
_entity_poly.type
_entity_poly.pdbx_seq_one_letter_code
_entity_poly.pdbx_strand_id
1 'polypeptide(L)'
;MSRPFGKLSYAVLCAALAILAATGIGTFALGKAPMTHWVLMAHVAVAPLFALGLAAVALTWADLCRGGAPSPLNIPARVLLWVILLCGLVVVLSGVVPMTPLCGTDGQHFLYLTHRYAAIVLTAAVLLHWPALARRK
;
A
#
# COMPACT_ATOMS: atom_id res chain seq x y z
N MET A 1 0.06 -10.35 -20.79
CA MET A 1 0.87 -9.20 -20.31
C MET A 1 2.26 -9.69 -19.96
N SER A 2 3.30 -9.00 -20.40
CA SER A 2 4.68 -9.45 -20.26
C SER A 2 5.12 -9.43 -18.78
N ARG A 3 5.83 -10.46 -18.35
CA ARG A 3 6.44 -10.58 -17.00
C ARG A 3 7.20 -9.31 -16.50
N PRO A 4 7.82 -8.47 -17.37
CA PRO A 4 8.49 -7.24 -16.94
C PRO A 4 7.53 -6.18 -16.37
N PHE A 5 6.33 -6.02 -16.91
CA PHE A 5 5.37 -5.01 -16.44
C PHE A 5 4.94 -5.26 -14.98
N GLY A 6 4.67 -6.52 -14.60
CA GLY A 6 4.32 -6.84 -13.21
C GLY A 6 5.47 -6.59 -12.23
N LYS A 7 6.72 -6.81 -12.65
CA LYS A 7 7.89 -6.50 -11.81
C LYS A 7 8.07 -5.00 -11.62
N LEU A 8 7.90 -4.21 -12.68
CA LEU A 8 8.00 -2.75 -12.60
C LEU A 8 6.92 -2.16 -11.71
N SER A 9 5.67 -2.57 -11.89
CA SER A 9 4.55 -2.10 -11.08
C SER A 9 4.75 -2.41 -9.59
N TYR A 10 5.25 -3.61 -9.27
CA TYR A 10 5.56 -3.99 -7.90
C TYR A 10 6.75 -3.21 -7.33
N ALA A 11 7.77 -2.94 -8.13
CA ALA A 11 8.91 -2.12 -7.71
C ALA A 11 8.50 -0.67 -7.41
N VAL A 12 7.65 -0.07 -8.26
CA VAL A 12 7.09 1.27 -8.05
C VAL A 12 6.24 1.30 -6.76
N LEU A 13 5.39 0.30 -6.55
CA LEU A 13 4.59 0.17 -5.33
C LEU A 13 5.48 0.11 -4.08
N CYS A 14 6.52 -0.73 -4.09
CA CYS A 14 7.44 -0.88 -2.96
C CYS A 14 8.25 0.40 -2.70
N ALA A 15 8.75 1.06 -3.74
CA ALA A 15 9.50 2.31 -3.60
C ALA A 15 8.62 3.44 -3.04
N ALA A 16 7.41 3.60 -3.57
CA ALA A 16 6.44 4.58 -3.07
C ALA A 16 6.06 4.28 -1.60
N LEU A 17 5.77 3.00 -1.27
CA LEU A 17 5.47 2.59 0.09
C LEU A 17 6.63 2.85 1.05
N ALA A 18 7.88 2.62 0.63
CA ALA A 18 9.04 2.89 1.48
C ALA A 18 9.13 4.37 1.88
N ILE A 19 8.89 5.29 0.93
CA ILE A 19 8.86 6.74 1.20
C ILE A 19 7.67 7.09 2.11
N LEU A 20 6.47 6.55 1.82
CA LEU A 20 5.27 6.79 2.62
C LEU A 20 5.40 6.24 4.05
N ALA A 21 5.99 5.07 4.22
CA ALA A 21 6.25 4.49 5.53
C ALA A 21 7.31 5.28 6.31
N ALA A 22 8.40 5.68 5.66
CA ALA A 22 9.45 6.50 6.28
C ALA A 22 8.90 7.85 6.75
N THR A 23 8.08 8.51 5.95
CA THR A 23 7.47 9.80 6.31
C THR A 23 6.33 9.64 7.32
N GLY A 24 5.44 8.64 7.17
CA GLY A 24 4.27 8.43 8.04
C GLY A 24 4.61 7.75 9.36
N ILE A 25 5.11 6.52 9.29
CA ILE A 25 5.45 5.73 10.49
C ILE A 25 6.66 6.33 11.21
N GLY A 26 7.64 6.84 10.45
CA GLY A 26 8.84 7.46 11.00
C GLY A 26 8.52 8.69 11.85
N THR A 27 7.67 9.59 11.37
CA THR A 27 7.25 10.78 12.16
C THR A 27 6.46 10.40 13.39
N PHE A 28 5.62 9.38 13.29
CA PHE A 28 4.88 8.86 14.43
C PHE A 28 5.82 8.26 15.49
N ALA A 29 6.77 7.41 15.09
CA ALA A 29 7.74 6.78 15.98
C ALA A 29 8.65 7.81 16.69
N LEU A 30 8.94 8.94 16.02
CA LEU A 30 9.72 10.03 16.58
C LEU A 30 8.89 11.03 17.43
N GLY A 31 7.61 10.78 17.65
CA GLY A 31 6.72 11.68 18.39
C GLY A 31 6.45 13.01 17.68
N LYS A 32 6.71 13.10 16.38
CA LYS A 32 6.53 14.32 15.54
C LYS A 32 5.23 14.29 14.72
N ALA A 33 4.22 13.58 15.20
CA ALA A 33 2.90 13.61 14.58
C ALA A 33 2.07 14.80 15.15
N PRO A 34 1.23 15.48 14.32
CA PRO A 34 1.07 15.27 12.88
C PRO A 34 2.26 15.73 12.04
N MET A 35 2.37 15.16 10.82
CA MET A 35 3.39 15.57 9.86
C MET A 35 3.23 17.03 9.47
N THR A 36 4.35 17.75 9.32
CA THR A 36 4.37 19.15 8.93
C THR A 36 5.38 19.43 7.81
N HIS A 37 5.23 20.58 7.16
CA HIS A 37 6.20 21.11 6.18
C HIS A 37 6.56 20.09 5.06
N TRP A 38 7.84 19.95 4.77
CA TRP A 38 8.36 19.13 3.68
C TRP A 38 8.03 17.64 3.81
N VAL A 39 7.93 17.14 5.04
CA VAL A 39 7.58 15.73 5.27
C VAL A 39 6.15 15.44 4.80
N LEU A 40 5.20 16.31 5.12
CA LEU A 40 3.82 16.23 4.65
C LEU A 40 3.75 16.37 3.12
N MET A 41 4.47 17.33 2.54
CA MET A 41 4.51 17.52 1.09
C MET A 41 5.06 16.29 0.37
N ALA A 42 6.15 15.70 0.86
CA ALA A 42 6.72 14.48 0.29
C ALA A 42 5.74 13.31 0.39
N HIS A 43 5.06 13.15 1.53
CA HIS A 43 4.06 12.11 1.75
C HIS A 43 2.91 12.24 0.74
N VAL A 44 2.32 13.41 0.63
CA VAL A 44 1.18 13.67 -0.26
C VAL A 44 1.59 13.55 -1.74
N ALA A 45 2.78 14.04 -2.10
CA ALA A 45 3.27 13.97 -3.49
C ALA A 45 3.52 12.53 -3.97
N VAL A 46 3.92 11.62 -3.07
CA VAL A 46 4.18 10.21 -3.41
C VAL A 46 2.90 9.36 -3.37
N ALA A 47 1.87 9.77 -2.64
CA ALA A 47 0.63 9.00 -2.49
C ALA A 47 -0.04 8.61 -3.83
N PRO A 48 -0.12 9.46 -4.87
CA PRO A 48 -0.64 9.07 -6.18
C PRO A 48 0.16 7.96 -6.86
N LEU A 49 1.50 7.97 -6.74
CA LEU A 49 2.36 6.92 -7.29
C LEU A 49 2.10 5.57 -6.61
N PHE A 50 1.89 5.59 -5.31
CA PHE A 50 1.49 4.40 -4.54
C PHE A 50 0.14 3.87 -5.04
N ALA A 51 -0.88 4.73 -5.18
CA ALA A 51 -2.21 4.34 -5.63
C ALA A 51 -2.18 3.75 -7.06
N LEU A 52 -1.42 4.34 -7.98
CA LEU A 52 -1.22 3.83 -9.33
C LEU A 52 -0.48 2.49 -9.33
N GLY A 53 0.58 2.36 -8.52
CA GLY A 53 1.31 1.10 -8.34
C GLY A 53 0.40 -0.01 -7.80
N LEU A 54 -0.43 0.29 -6.80
CA LEU A 54 -1.39 -0.64 -6.23
C LEU A 54 -2.42 -1.11 -7.28
N ALA A 55 -3.00 -0.17 -8.03
CA ALA A 55 -3.94 -0.48 -9.11
C ALA A 55 -3.30 -1.35 -10.20
N ALA A 56 -2.06 -1.04 -10.61
CA ALA A 56 -1.34 -1.82 -11.61
C ALA A 56 -1.04 -3.25 -11.13
N VAL A 57 -0.68 -3.43 -9.84
CA VAL A 57 -0.48 -4.75 -9.23
C VAL A 57 -1.80 -5.52 -9.18
N ALA A 58 -2.91 -4.86 -8.78
CA ALA A 58 -4.24 -5.48 -8.74
C ALA A 58 -4.70 -5.96 -10.14
N LEU A 59 -4.54 -5.13 -11.16
CA LEU A 59 -4.87 -5.48 -12.55
C LEU A 59 -4.03 -6.65 -13.07
N THR A 60 -2.72 -6.63 -12.79
CA THR A 60 -1.82 -7.72 -13.19
C THR A 60 -2.21 -9.04 -12.53
N TRP A 61 -2.62 -8.98 -11.26
CA TRP A 61 -3.11 -10.15 -10.53
C TRP A 61 -4.46 -10.64 -11.08
N ALA A 62 -5.38 -9.74 -11.35
CA ALA A 62 -6.68 -10.08 -11.93
C ALA A 62 -6.54 -10.77 -13.30
N ASP A 63 -5.63 -10.30 -14.15
CA ASP A 63 -5.33 -10.94 -15.44
C ASP A 63 -4.79 -12.36 -15.27
N LEU A 64 -3.91 -12.57 -14.30
CA LEU A 64 -3.38 -13.91 -13.98
C LEU A 64 -4.48 -14.87 -13.51
N CYS A 65 -5.44 -14.37 -12.72
CA CYS A 65 -6.57 -15.17 -12.25
C CYS A 65 -7.56 -15.53 -13.38
N ARG A 66 -7.76 -14.63 -14.36
CA ARG A 66 -8.65 -14.85 -15.50
C ARG A 66 -8.14 -15.92 -16.46
N GLY A 67 -6.83 -16.07 -16.58
CA GLY A 67 -6.20 -17.01 -17.52
C GLY A 67 -6.39 -18.48 -17.17
N GLY A 68 -7.04 -18.84 -16.07
CA GLY A 68 -7.31 -20.23 -15.64
C GLY A 68 -6.04 -21.04 -15.31
N ALA A 69 -4.86 -20.44 -15.44
CA ALA A 69 -3.62 -21.09 -15.08
C ALA A 69 -3.48 -21.18 -13.54
N PRO A 70 -2.85 -22.25 -13.00
CA PRO A 70 -2.58 -22.34 -11.58
C PRO A 70 -1.76 -21.13 -11.13
N SER A 71 -2.15 -20.55 -9.99
CA SER A 71 -1.48 -19.37 -9.44
C SER A 71 0.03 -19.61 -9.32
N PRO A 72 0.86 -18.73 -9.88
CA PRO A 72 2.30 -18.86 -9.77
C PRO A 72 2.82 -18.58 -8.34
N LEU A 73 1.95 -18.12 -7.43
CA LEU A 73 2.28 -17.84 -6.05
C LEU A 73 1.93 -19.02 -5.14
N ASN A 74 2.82 -19.31 -4.18
CA ASN A 74 2.49 -20.20 -3.08
C ASN A 74 1.39 -19.59 -2.19
N ILE A 75 0.73 -20.41 -1.37
CA ILE A 75 -0.40 -19.99 -0.53
C ILE A 75 -0.04 -18.76 0.33
N PRO A 76 1.07 -18.71 1.10
CA PRO A 76 1.39 -17.57 1.93
C PRO A 76 1.63 -16.28 1.11
N ALA A 77 2.30 -16.37 -0.03
CA ALA A 77 2.51 -15.19 -0.88
C ALA A 77 1.18 -14.67 -1.46
N ARG A 78 0.25 -15.57 -1.79
CA ARG A 78 -1.09 -15.19 -2.28
C ARG A 78 -1.92 -14.51 -1.19
N VAL A 79 -1.90 -15.03 0.03
CA VAL A 79 -2.59 -14.42 1.17
C VAL A 79 -2.02 -13.04 1.46
N LEU A 80 -0.69 -12.90 1.53
CA LEU A 80 -0.03 -11.62 1.74
C LEU A 80 -0.33 -10.61 0.64
N LEU A 81 -0.41 -11.05 -0.63
CA LEU A 81 -0.82 -10.17 -1.72
C LEU A 81 -2.24 -9.64 -1.53
N TRP A 82 -3.20 -10.47 -1.11
CA TRP A 82 -4.56 -10.01 -0.78
C TRP A 82 -4.57 -9.02 0.38
N VAL A 83 -3.77 -9.27 1.43
CA VAL A 83 -3.61 -8.30 2.54
C VAL A 83 -3.06 -6.98 2.02
N ILE A 84 -2.05 -7.00 1.14
CA ILE A 84 -1.46 -5.79 0.53
C ILE A 84 -2.52 -5.02 -0.26
N LEU A 85 -3.31 -5.69 -1.09
CA LEU A 85 -4.33 -5.04 -1.91
C LEU A 85 -5.46 -4.44 -1.06
N LEU A 86 -5.96 -5.18 -0.07
CA LEU A 86 -7.04 -4.72 0.81
C LEU A 86 -6.59 -3.59 1.74
N CYS A 87 -5.46 -3.76 2.43
CA CYS A 87 -4.91 -2.70 3.29
C CYS A 87 -4.50 -1.47 2.47
N GLY A 88 -3.93 -1.67 1.28
CA GLY A 88 -3.59 -0.58 0.37
C GLY A 88 -4.83 0.23 -0.06
N LEU A 89 -5.94 -0.44 -0.38
CA LEU A 89 -7.21 0.22 -0.68
C LEU A 89 -7.71 1.03 0.52
N VAL A 90 -7.69 0.44 1.72
CA VAL A 90 -8.09 1.14 2.96
C VAL A 90 -7.22 2.37 3.21
N VAL A 91 -5.89 2.26 3.01
CA VAL A 91 -4.95 3.39 3.15
C VAL A 91 -5.28 4.51 2.16
N VAL A 92 -5.53 4.18 0.89
CA VAL A 92 -5.90 5.20 -0.12
C VAL A 92 -7.22 5.87 0.25
N LEU A 93 -8.26 5.11 0.57
CA LEU A 93 -9.57 5.66 0.90
C LEU A 93 -9.53 6.51 2.17
N SER A 94 -8.88 6.03 3.23
CA SER A 94 -8.75 6.76 4.50
C SER A 94 -7.86 8.01 4.41
N GLY A 95 -7.01 8.10 3.38
CA GLY A 95 -6.25 9.31 3.08
C GLY A 95 -7.01 10.33 2.25
N VAL A 96 -7.83 9.88 1.29
CA VAL A 96 -8.55 10.76 0.35
C VAL A 96 -9.87 11.27 0.94
N VAL A 97 -10.65 10.41 1.60
CA VAL A 97 -11.99 10.76 2.12
C VAL A 97 -11.96 11.95 3.09
N PRO A 98 -11.00 12.08 4.04
CA PRO A 98 -10.92 13.24 4.92
C PRO A 98 -10.66 14.58 4.20
N MET A 99 -10.16 14.53 2.96
CA MET A 99 -9.93 15.72 2.14
C MET A 99 -11.22 16.23 1.47
N THR A 100 -12.32 15.49 1.62
CA THR A 100 -13.63 15.83 1.08
C THR A 100 -14.54 16.39 2.20
N PRO A 101 -15.59 17.17 1.87
CA PRO A 101 -16.55 17.67 2.87
C PRO A 101 -17.51 16.57 3.38
N LEU A 102 -17.29 15.30 3.04
CA LEU A 102 -18.20 14.20 3.38
C LEU A 102 -18.11 13.75 4.84
N CYS A 103 -17.04 14.10 5.56
CA CYS A 103 -16.81 13.67 6.93
C CYS A 103 -16.72 14.85 7.89
N GLY A 104 -17.48 14.80 8.98
CA GLY A 104 -17.28 15.67 10.12
C GLY A 104 -16.00 15.33 10.91
N THR A 105 -15.69 16.14 11.93
CA THR A 105 -14.44 16.03 12.73
C THR A 105 -14.20 14.64 13.30
N ASP A 106 -15.23 14.00 13.85
CA ASP A 106 -15.11 12.65 14.43
C ASP A 106 -14.81 11.59 13.37
N GLY A 107 -15.45 11.73 12.19
CA GLY A 107 -15.16 10.86 11.05
C GLY A 107 -13.74 11.02 10.53
N GLN A 108 -13.22 12.24 10.47
CA GLN A 108 -11.82 12.51 10.08
C GLN A 108 -10.84 11.90 11.09
N HIS A 109 -11.12 11.99 12.39
CA HIS A 109 -10.27 11.37 13.42
C HIS A 109 -10.25 9.85 13.29
N PHE A 110 -11.42 9.22 13.09
CA PHE A 110 -11.51 7.77 12.86
C PHE A 110 -10.73 7.34 11.62
N LEU A 111 -10.88 8.07 10.51
CA LEU A 111 -10.16 7.77 9.26
C LEU A 111 -8.64 7.95 9.41
N TYR A 112 -8.19 8.94 10.18
CA TYR A 112 -6.78 9.12 10.49
C TYR A 112 -6.19 7.92 11.26
N LEU A 113 -6.90 7.41 12.26
CA LEU A 113 -6.49 6.20 12.99
C LEU A 113 -6.49 4.97 12.08
N THR A 114 -7.53 4.81 11.28
CA THR A 114 -7.66 3.71 10.31
C THR A 114 -6.50 3.74 9.31
N HIS A 115 -6.18 4.92 8.76
CA HIS A 115 -5.04 5.11 7.86
C HIS A 115 -3.72 4.65 8.50
N ARG A 116 -3.46 5.08 9.73
CA ARG A 116 -2.24 4.73 10.47
C ARG A 116 -2.10 3.23 10.67
N TYR A 117 -3.12 2.56 11.21
CA TYR A 117 -3.05 1.14 11.50
C TYR A 117 -3.00 0.29 10.22
N ALA A 118 -3.79 0.65 9.21
CA ALA A 118 -3.73 -0.02 7.91
C ALA A 118 -2.36 0.14 7.23
N ALA A 119 -1.70 1.31 7.35
CA ALA A 119 -0.35 1.53 6.82
C ALA A 119 0.70 0.66 7.52
N ILE A 120 0.60 0.46 8.84
CA ILE A 120 1.49 -0.44 9.58
C ILE A 120 1.33 -1.88 9.11
N VAL A 121 0.08 -2.37 9.03
CA VAL A 121 -0.21 -3.73 8.55
C VAL A 121 0.25 -3.93 7.12
N LEU A 122 -0.01 -2.95 6.25
CA LEU A 122 0.43 -2.97 4.85
C LEU A 122 1.95 -3.06 4.74
N THR A 123 2.68 -2.25 5.49
CA THR A 123 4.15 -2.24 5.49
C THR A 123 4.69 -3.60 5.94
N ALA A 124 4.15 -4.16 7.03
CA ALA A 124 4.52 -5.49 7.50
C ALA A 124 4.21 -6.57 6.45
N ALA A 125 3.04 -6.51 5.79
CA ALA A 125 2.66 -7.47 4.76
C ALA A 125 3.61 -7.43 3.56
N VAL A 126 4.04 -6.24 3.11
CA VAL A 126 5.02 -6.11 1.99
C VAL A 126 6.37 -6.67 2.40
N LEU A 127 6.85 -6.38 3.62
CA LEU A 127 8.11 -6.92 4.13
C LEU A 127 8.11 -8.45 4.22
N LEU A 128 6.99 -9.05 4.63
CA LEU A 128 6.81 -10.50 4.68
C LEU A 128 6.57 -11.14 3.31
N HIS A 129 6.01 -10.39 2.36
CA HIS A 129 5.77 -10.89 1.02
C HIS A 129 7.08 -11.18 0.26
N TRP A 130 8.11 -10.35 0.45
CA TRP A 130 9.40 -10.52 -0.21
C TRP A 130 10.03 -11.90 0.03
N PRO A 131 10.26 -12.36 1.28
CA PRO A 131 10.79 -13.70 1.53
C PRO A 131 9.81 -14.82 1.14
N ALA A 132 8.49 -14.57 1.16
CA ALA A 132 7.51 -15.55 0.69
C ALA A 132 7.62 -15.79 -0.83
N LEU A 133 7.99 -14.76 -1.61
CA LEU A 133 8.30 -14.89 -3.03
C LEU A 133 9.61 -15.66 -3.27
N ALA A 134 10.64 -15.48 -2.43
CA ALA A 134 11.92 -16.13 -2.56
C ALA A 134 11.87 -17.64 -2.28
N ARG A 135 10.93 -18.11 -1.47
CA ARG A 135 10.74 -19.53 -1.13
C ARG A 135 10.06 -20.35 -2.26
N ARG A 136 10.09 -19.89 -3.48
CA ARG A 136 9.67 -20.67 -4.65
C ARG A 136 10.71 -21.77 -4.92
N LYS A 137 10.44 -22.97 -4.45
CA LYS A 137 11.08 -24.19 -4.96
C LYS A 137 10.08 -24.94 -5.81
#